data_6f6c8de6b484f85d5d012df536d5f00e
#
_entry.id   6f6c8de6b484f85d5d012df536d5f00e
#
_cell.length_a   1.000
_cell.length_b   1.000
_cell.length_c   1.000
_cell.angle_alpha   90.00
_cell.angle_beta   90.00
_cell.angle_gamma   90.00
#
_symmetry.space_group_name_H-M   'P 1'
#
loop_
_entity.id
_entity.type
_entity.pdbx_description
1 polymer ?
#
loop_
_entity_poly.entity_id
_entity_poly.type
_entity_poly.pdbx_seq_one_letter_code
_entity_poly.pdbx_strand_id
1 'polypeptide(L)'
;MTIIPSVTLLSSGAGDQTFNIAMDGDRIASITPSTTRPTRRLLAIPGMANAHDHARPLSPTSFGAAGKPLETWILRLGAMPAIDPYLQAAASLGRAARAGCASIMAHCTKLNGPMSAIDEARNYARAARDIGARVTFAMFMRDRNPVVYGATDDVLNGLPPAAAREIERVFCNPMPGIREQIERVDAIAEACEGPLFGVQYGPNGVQWCSDAMLEAIAEASARTGRRVHMHLLETLYQRAWVDQNYPGGVVKHLRDIGLLSPRLALAHCVHARPDELDMIAEAGATIVTNASSNLHLRSGVAPIGEALRRRCRVAIGVDGSAFDEDDDVVRELRLTHFLHGGWGFDETISREKFLDAVVKSGRFANGAPGNGAIAPGQTADILLLDLDALDRDAIIPTDPLDLLFARANATHVAQVFVAGRKIVENGKLTGLDLDAIHAELRGQFRARMPQKAEFIAAWADAEPRVADFYRNRMGCC
;
A
#
# COMPACT_ATOMS: atom_id res chain seq x y z
N MET A 1 -17.94 5.61 -27.06
CA MET A 1 -17.85 4.17 -26.74
C MET A 1 -16.47 3.68 -27.15
N THR A 2 -15.70 3.08 -26.24
CA THR A 2 -14.38 2.51 -26.50
C THR A 2 -14.50 1.00 -26.51
N ILE A 3 -13.82 0.31 -27.44
CA ILE A 3 -13.86 -1.15 -27.54
C ILE A 3 -12.45 -1.70 -27.36
N ILE A 4 -12.29 -2.67 -26.46
CA ILE A 4 -11.10 -3.52 -26.36
C ILE A 4 -11.43 -4.79 -27.16
N PRO A 5 -10.80 -4.98 -28.35
CA PRO A 5 -11.16 -6.08 -29.22
C PRO A 5 -10.41 -7.37 -28.87
N SER A 6 -11.06 -8.50 -29.05
CA SER A 6 -10.46 -9.85 -29.12
C SER A 6 -9.49 -10.20 -27.99
N VAL A 7 -9.93 -10.02 -26.72
CA VAL A 7 -9.16 -10.39 -25.54
C VAL A 7 -9.61 -11.73 -24.95
N THR A 8 -8.69 -12.48 -24.36
CA THR A 8 -9.00 -13.65 -23.53
C THR A 8 -9.43 -13.17 -22.14
N LEU A 9 -10.55 -13.66 -21.62
CA LEU A 9 -10.95 -13.40 -20.23
C LEU A 9 -10.33 -14.44 -19.31
N LEU A 10 -9.87 -14.02 -18.13
CA LEU A 10 -9.30 -14.95 -17.14
C LEU A 10 -10.30 -16.07 -16.74
N SER A 11 -11.58 -15.77 -16.75
CA SER A 11 -12.66 -16.72 -16.40
C SER A 11 -13.00 -17.71 -17.51
N SER A 12 -12.43 -17.59 -18.72
CA SER A 12 -12.77 -18.45 -19.86
C SER A 12 -12.02 -19.78 -19.90
N GLY A 13 -11.07 -20.00 -18.93
CA GLY A 13 -10.23 -21.21 -18.93
C GLY A 13 -9.26 -21.31 -20.10
N ALA A 14 -8.71 -22.49 -20.35
CA ALA A 14 -7.69 -22.77 -21.38
C ALA A 14 -8.26 -22.82 -22.83
N GLY A 15 -9.29 -22.07 -23.15
CA GLY A 15 -9.93 -22.04 -24.47
C GLY A 15 -9.42 -20.89 -25.36
N ASP A 16 -9.54 -21.07 -26.69
CA ASP A 16 -9.22 -20.05 -27.71
C ASP A 16 -10.30 -18.96 -27.83
N GLN A 17 -11.32 -18.98 -27.01
CA GLN A 17 -12.43 -18.03 -27.10
C GLN A 17 -11.97 -16.64 -26.67
N THR A 18 -12.18 -15.67 -27.56
CA THR A 18 -11.90 -14.26 -27.29
C THR A 18 -13.19 -13.44 -27.24
N PHE A 19 -13.10 -12.28 -26.61
CA PHE A 19 -14.23 -11.40 -26.37
C PHE A 19 -13.89 -9.96 -26.74
N ASN A 20 -14.89 -9.21 -27.15
CA ASN A 20 -14.83 -7.76 -27.25
C ASN A 20 -15.44 -7.16 -25.99
N ILE A 21 -14.75 -6.25 -25.35
CA ILE A 21 -15.25 -5.50 -24.19
C ILE A 21 -15.56 -4.08 -24.65
N ALA A 22 -16.83 -3.70 -24.67
CA ALA A 22 -17.26 -2.34 -24.99
C ALA A 22 -17.45 -1.56 -23.68
N MET A 23 -16.90 -0.34 -23.66
CA MET A 23 -16.99 0.59 -22.53
C MET A 23 -17.74 1.86 -22.97
N ASP A 24 -18.66 2.34 -22.12
CA ASP A 24 -19.34 3.63 -22.26
C ASP A 24 -19.08 4.47 -21.01
N GLY A 25 -18.37 5.58 -21.18
CA GLY A 25 -17.87 6.36 -20.07
C GLY A 25 -17.00 5.50 -19.11
N ASP A 26 -17.35 5.50 -17.84
CA ASP A 26 -16.64 4.79 -16.77
C ASP A 26 -17.11 3.35 -16.55
N ARG A 27 -18.02 2.82 -17.39
CA ARG A 27 -18.66 1.52 -17.24
C ARG A 27 -18.39 0.57 -18.41
N ILE A 28 -18.37 -0.72 -18.09
CA ILE A 28 -18.45 -1.78 -19.10
C ILE A 28 -19.88 -1.85 -19.60
N ALA A 29 -20.09 -1.57 -20.89
CA ALA A 29 -21.42 -1.61 -21.50
C ALA A 29 -21.82 -3.02 -21.91
N SER A 30 -20.90 -3.76 -22.55
CA SER A 30 -21.17 -5.14 -22.99
C SER A 30 -19.88 -5.96 -23.14
N ILE A 31 -20.04 -7.27 -23.10
CA ILE A 31 -19.00 -8.25 -23.42
C ILE A 31 -19.60 -9.22 -24.42
N THR A 32 -19.01 -9.32 -25.59
CA THR A 32 -19.52 -10.17 -26.68
C THR A 32 -18.42 -11.07 -27.21
N PRO A 33 -18.72 -12.31 -27.63
CA PRO A 33 -17.76 -13.16 -28.30
C PRO A 33 -17.13 -12.44 -29.51
N SER A 34 -15.83 -12.61 -29.71
CA SER A 34 -15.12 -12.11 -30.89
C SER A 34 -14.90 -13.24 -31.88
N THR A 35 -15.11 -12.94 -33.17
CA THR A 35 -14.79 -13.83 -34.28
C THR A 35 -13.45 -13.47 -34.95
N THR A 36 -12.85 -12.36 -34.52
CA THR A 36 -11.59 -11.87 -35.08
C THR A 36 -10.42 -12.50 -34.32
N ARG A 37 -9.48 -13.09 -35.04
CA ARG A 37 -8.23 -13.58 -34.46
C ARG A 37 -7.32 -12.39 -34.17
N PRO A 38 -6.87 -12.19 -32.88
CA PRO A 38 -6.00 -11.06 -32.54
C PRO A 38 -4.59 -11.28 -33.12
N THR A 39 -3.91 -10.19 -33.47
CA THR A 39 -2.50 -10.20 -33.86
C THR A 39 -1.58 -10.33 -32.68
N ARG A 40 -2.02 -9.95 -31.46
CA ARG A 40 -1.38 -10.11 -30.18
C ARG A 40 -2.42 -10.58 -29.18
N ARG A 41 -2.18 -11.70 -28.53
CA ARG A 41 -3.09 -12.22 -27.52
C ARG A 41 -2.92 -11.42 -26.21
N LEU A 42 -4.02 -10.90 -25.69
CA LEU A 42 -4.07 -10.16 -24.43
C LEU A 42 -4.99 -10.88 -23.45
N LEU A 43 -4.56 -11.01 -22.21
CA LEU A 43 -5.36 -11.53 -21.10
C LEU A 43 -5.98 -10.36 -20.34
N ALA A 44 -7.31 -10.28 -20.36
CA ALA A 44 -8.06 -9.29 -19.60
C ALA A 44 -8.35 -9.82 -18.18
N ILE A 45 -7.90 -9.08 -17.19
CA ILE A 45 -8.18 -9.31 -15.78
C ILE A 45 -8.69 -8.00 -15.16
N PRO A 46 -9.40 -8.07 -14.04
CA PRO A 46 -9.80 -6.85 -13.33
C PRO A 46 -8.58 -6.00 -12.94
N GLY A 47 -8.71 -4.68 -13.00
CA GLY A 47 -7.69 -3.76 -12.53
C GLY A 47 -7.36 -4.01 -11.06
N MET A 48 -6.09 -4.25 -10.75
CA MET A 48 -5.63 -4.58 -9.41
C MET A 48 -5.64 -3.37 -8.47
N ALA A 49 -5.67 -3.62 -7.18
CA ALA A 49 -5.55 -2.61 -6.14
C ALA A 49 -4.30 -2.85 -5.31
N ASN A 50 -3.45 -1.83 -5.19
CA ASN A 50 -2.45 -1.74 -4.14
C ASN A 50 -3.11 -1.15 -2.90
N ALA A 51 -3.37 -1.99 -1.89
CA ALA A 51 -4.20 -1.63 -0.74
C ALA A 51 -3.41 -0.97 0.40
N HIS A 52 -2.09 -0.89 0.30
CA HIS A 52 -1.22 -0.18 1.25
C HIS A 52 0.09 0.22 0.56
N ASP A 53 0.41 1.50 0.64
CA ASP A 53 1.63 2.09 0.11
C ASP A 53 1.91 3.43 0.81
N HIS A 54 3.15 3.89 0.76
CA HIS A 54 3.58 5.19 1.29
C HIS A 54 3.91 6.21 0.21
N ALA A 55 3.68 5.87 -1.04
CA ALA A 55 3.97 6.71 -2.22
C ALA A 55 5.41 7.27 -2.20
N ARG A 56 6.39 6.40 -1.98
CA ARG A 56 7.79 6.79 -1.91
C ARG A 56 8.34 7.17 -3.28
N PRO A 57 9.02 8.34 -3.40
CA PRO A 57 9.44 8.86 -4.71
C PRO A 57 10.56 8.03 -5.35
N LEU A 58 11.51 7.57 -4.54
CA LEU A 58 12.62 6.70 -4.93
C LEU A 58 12.77 5.57 -3.91
N SER A 59 13.53 4.55 -4.30
CA SER A 59 13.91 3.42 -3.46
C SER A 59 14.55 3.88 -2.14
N PRO A 60 14.06 3.43 -0.97
CA PRO A 60 14.69 3.67 0.33
C PRO A 60 16.14 3.18 0.40
N THR A 61 16.49 2.14 -0.34
CA THR A 61 17.87 1.63 -0.47
C THR A 61 18.83 2.71 -0.95
N SER A 62 18.39 3.62 -1.84
CA SER A 62 19.20 4.75 -2.33
C SER A 62 19.57 5.74 -1.23
N PHE A 63 18.93 5.68 -0.06
CA PHE A 63 19.22 6.53 1.10
C PHE A 63 19.83 5.74 2.27
N GLY A 64 20.29 4.51 2.02
CA GLY A 64 20.92 3.63 3.00
C GLY A 64 19.92 2.93 3.95
N ALA A 65 18.65 2.87 3.59
CA ALA A 65 17.61 2.16 4.32
C ALA A 65 17.37 0.78 3.69
N ALA A 66 18.36 -0.10 3.71
CA ALA A 66 18.28 -1.46 3.19
C ALA A 66 18.66 -2.50 4.25
N GLY A 67 18.01 -3.67 4.22
CA GLY A 67 18.37 -4.83 5.03
C GLY A 67 18.30 -4.63 6.54
N LYS A 68 17.45 -3.72 7.02
CA LYS A 68 17.30 -3.33 8.43
C LYS A 68 15.90 -3.67 8.95
N PRO A 69 15.75 -3.96 10.26
CA PRO A 69 14.43 -3.99 10.89
C PRO A 69 13.71 -2.64 10.76
N LEU A 70 12.37 -2.69 10.74
CA LEU A 70 11.52 -1.50 10.60
C LEU A 70 11.96 -0.35 11.52
N GLU A 71 12.24 -0.63 12.78
CA GLU A 71 12.47 0.36 13.82
C GLU A 71 13.71 1.23 13.56
N THR A 72 14.73 0.69 12.90
CA THR A 72 15.90 1.45 12.46
C THR A 72 15.76 1.93 11.01
N TRP A 73 15.07 1.15 10.17
CA TRP A 73 14.83 1.49 8.78
C TRP A 73 13.98 2.76 8.62
N ILE A 74 12.87 2.88 9.38
CA ILE A 74 11.97 4.03 9.27
C ILE A 74 12.65 5.35 9.69
N LEU A 75 13.51 5.31 10.71
CA LEU A 75 14.26 6.48 11.16
C LEU A 75 15.36 6.86 10.16
N ARG A 76 15.96 5.88 9.47
CA ARG A 76 16.92 6.15 8.39
C ARG A 76 16.32 6.99 7.28
N LEU A 77 15.02 6.93 7.04
CA LEU A 77 14.32 7.77 6.07
C LEU A 77 14.38 9.27 6.38
N GLY A 78 14.83 9.68 7.57
CA GLY A 78 15.23 11.05 7.89
C GLY A 78 16.33 11.60 7.00
N ALA A 79 17.14 10.73 6.37
CA ALA A 79 18.13 11.10 5.36
C ALA A 79 17.51 11.60 4.03
N MET A 80 16.22 11.34 3.78
CA MET A 80 15.56 11.82 2.57
C MET A 80 15.21 13.31 2.71
N PRO A 81 15.79 14.20 1.86
CA PRO A 81 15.41 15.60 1.86
C PRO A 81 13.98 15.79 1.32
N ALA A 82 13.33 16.87 1.72
CA ALA A 82 12.06 17.26 1.12
C ALA A 82 12.26 17.63 -0.35
N ILE A 83 11.30 17.24 -1.18
CA ILE A 83 11.28 17.48 -2.63
C ILE A 83 9.92 18.03 -3.04
N ASP A 84 9.73 18.27 -4.33
CA ASP A 84 8.44 18.65 -4.88
C ASP A 84 7.40 17.52 -4.64
N PRO A 85 6.30 17.80 -3.90
CA PRO A 85 5.30 16.78 -3.55
C PRO A 85 4.52 16.24 -4.76
N TYR A 86 4.34 17.05 -5.81
CA TYR A 86 3.73 16.56 -7.05
C TYR A 86 4.62 15.52 -7.74
N LEU A 87 5.92 15.81 -7.88
CA LEU A 87 6.85 14.87 -8.47
C LEU A 87 6.97 13.58 -7.65
N GLN A 88 6.95 13.70 -6.31
CA GLN A 88 6.90 12.53 -5.42
C GLN A 88 5.68 11.66 -5.71
N ALA A 89 4.49 12.25 -5.68
CA ALA A 89 3.24 11.54 -5.92
C ALA A 89 3.20 10.96 -7.34
N ALA A 90 3.55 11.75 -8.36
CA ALA A 90 3.54 11.32 -9.75
C ALA A 90 4.49 10.15 -10.03
N ALA A 91 5.68 10.13 -9.40
CA ALA A 91 6.63 9.04 -9.56
C ALA A 91 6.12 7.72 -8.97
N SER A 92 5.67 7.74 -7.71
CA SER A 92 5.21 6.53 -7.03
C SER A 92 3.89 6.02 -7.61
N LEU A 93 2.87 6.87 -7.69
CA LEU A 93 1.57 6.49 -8.24
C LEU A 93 1.69 6.05 -9.72
N GLY A 94 2.61 6.68 -10.47
CA GLY A 94 2.90 6.32 -11.85
C GLY A 94 3.56 4.93 -11.97
N ARG A 95 4.51 4.58 -11.09
CA ARG A 95 5.10 3.22 -11.06
C ARG A 95 4.03 2.17 -10.74
N ALA A 96 3.22 2.40 -9.71
CA ALA A 96 2.15 1.49 -9.33
C ALA A 96 1.10 1.32 -10.46
N ALA A 97 0.68 2.41 -11.11
CA ALA A 97 -0.23 2.34 -12.26
C ALA A 97 0.38 1.55 -13.43
N ARG A 98 1.66 1.80 -13.76
CA ARG A 98 2.41 1.07 -14.78
C ARG A 98 2.52 -0.42 -14.47
N ALA A 99 2.58 -0.78 -13.19
CA ALA A 99 2.61 -2.17 -12.71
C ALA A 99 1.20 -2.84 -12.67
N GLY A 100 0.14 -2.18 -13.14
CA GLY A 100 -1.20 -2.77 -13.25
C GLY A 100 -2.20 -2.32 -12.19
N CYS A 101 -1.84 -1.38 -11.31
CA CYS A 101 -2.76 -0.87 -10.31
C CYS A 101 -3.78 0.11 -10.91
N ALA A 102 -5.06 -0.20 -10.74
CA ALA A 102 -6.17 0.71 -11.04
C ALA A 102 -6.57 1.55 -9.81
N SER A 103 -6.28 1.05 -8.60
CA SER A 103 -6.55 1.72 -7.32
C SER A 103 -5.35 1.60 -6.40
N ILE A 104 -4.94 2.72 -5.79
CA ILE A 104 -3.70 2.82 -5.01
C ILE A 104 -4.00 3.53 -3.70
N MET A 105 -3.65 2.88 -2.56
CA MET A 105 -3.58 3.54 -1.26
C MET A 105 -2.26 4.31 -1.17
N ALA A 106 -2.31 5.54 -0.69
CA ALA A 106 -1.14 6.35 -0.36
C ALA A 106 -1.24 6.79 1.11
N HIS A 107 -0.64 6.03 2.03
CA HIS A 107 -0.55 6.40 3.44
C HIS A 107 0.60 7.39 3.65
N CYS A 108 0.25 8.68 3.72
CA CYS A 108 1.21 9.75 3.99
C CYS A 108 1.67 9.65 5.45
N THR A 109 2.97 9.50 5.71
CA THR A 109 3.53 9.38 7.07
C THR A 109 4.20 10.64 7.56
N LYS A 110 4.46 11.62 6.70
CA LYS A 110 5.01 12.94 7.01
C LYS A 110 4.73 13.91 5.87
N LEU A 111 4.71 15.21 6.16
CA LEU A 111 4.67 16.25 5.13
C LEU A 111 6.05 16.47 4.48
N ASN A 112 6.04 16.86 3.21
CA ASN A 112 7.23 17.23 2.44
C ASN A 112 7.56 18.73 2.59
N GLY A 113 8.36 19.05 3.62
CA GLY A 113 8.80 20.42 3.85
C GLY A 113 7.74 21.32 4.53
N PRO A 114 7.78 22.64 4.31
CA PRO A 114 6.93 23.62 5.01
C PRO A 114 5.53 23.78 4.40
N MET A 115 5.15 22.94 3.44
CA MET A 115 3.85 22.99 2.77
C MET A 115 2.71 22.60 3.72
N SER A 116 1.53 23.20 3.53
CA SER A 116 0.35 22.77 4.27
C SER A 116 -0.09 21.35 3.88
N ALA A 117 -0.74 20.64 4.80
CA ALA A 117 -1.25 19.30 4.52
C ALA A 117 -2.27 19.29 3.37
N ILE A 118 -3.08 20.34 3.25
CA ILE A 118 -4.05 20.49 2.16
C ILE A 118 -3.33 20.67 0.82
N ASP A 119 -2.28 21.48 0.76
CA ASP A 119 -1.55 21.70 -0.49
C ASP A 119 -0.75 20.45 -0.90
N GLU A 120 -0.22 19.70 0.06
CA GLU A 120 0.38 18.41 -0.23
C GLU A 120 -0.65 17.43 -0.80
N ALA A 121 -1.82 17.28 -0.17
CA ALA A 121 -2.90 16.44 -0.66
C ALA A 121 -3.41 16.87 -2.05
N ARG A 122 -3.48 18.18 -2.33
CA ARG A 122 -3.80 18.71 -3.67
C ARG A 122 -2.80 18.24 -4.73
N ASN A 123 -1.51 18.14 -4.40
CA ASN A 123 -0.49 17.63 -5.31
C ASN A 123 -0.68 16.13 -5.59
N TYR A 124 -1.03 15.33 -4.57
CA TYR A 124 -1.42 13.92 -4.78
C TYR A 124 -2.69 13.80 -5.64
N ALA A 125 -3.71 14.59 -5.36
CA ALA A 125 -4.95 14.61 -6.15
C ALA A 125 -4.71 15.05 -7.61
N ARG A 126 -3.80 16.00 -7.84
CA ARG A 126 -3.35 16.40 -9.17
C ARG A 126 -2.64 15.25 -9.88
N ALA A 127 -1.68 14.58 -9.23
CA ALA A 127 -0.98 13.44 -9.79
C ALA A 127 -1.95 12.30 -10.14
N ALA A 128 -2.92 11.99 -9.29
CA ALA A 128 -3.97 11.00 -9.55
C ALA A 128 -4.77 11.33 -10.83
N ARG A 129 -5.15 12.60 -11.04
CA ARG A 129 -5.86 13.04 -12.27
C ARG A 129 -4.99 12.96 -13.52
N ASP A 130 -3.73 13.39 -13.42
CA ASP A 130 -2.80 13.43 -14.56
C ASP A 130 -2.46 12.01 -15.02
N ILE A 131 -2.24 11.07 -14.09
CA ILE A 131 -2.08 9.64 -14.37
C ILE A 131 -3.40 9.01 -14.82
N GLY A 132 -4.51 9.36 -14.17
CA GLY A 132 -5.83 8.76 -14.37
C GLY A 132 -6.10 7.56 -13.45
N ALA A 133 -5.29 7.32 -12.43
CA ALA A 133 -5.47 6.24 -11.45
C ALA A 133 -6.38 6.66 -10.30
N ARG A 134 -7.10 5.70 -9.70
CA ARG A 134 -7.81 5.94 -8.43
C ARG A 134 -6.81 5.93 -7.29
N VAL A 135 -6.81 6.99 -6.49
CA VAL A 135 -5.92 7.13 -5.34
C VAL A 135 -6.74 7.36 -4.08
N THR A 136 -6.37 6.70 -3.02
CA THR A 136 -6.90 6.95 -1.67
C THR A 136 -5.77 7.45 -0.79
N PHE A 137 -5.93 8.64 -0.26
CA PHE A 137 -4.92 9.31 0.54
C PHE A 137 -5.28 9.20 2.03
N ALA A 138 -4.46 8.47 2.80
CA ALA A 138 -4.59 8.41 4.25
C ALA A 138 -3.62 9.40 4.88
N MET A 139 -4.15 10.45 5.52
CA MET A 139 -3.33 11.46 6.19
C MET A 139 -2.87 10.96 7.54
N PHE A 140 -1.57 11.00 7.80
CA PHE A 140 -0.99 10.53 9.05
C PHE A 140 -1.55 11.25 10.28
N MET A 141 -1.70 10.47 11.35
CA MET A 141 -2.11 10.94 12.67
C MET A 141 -1.26 10.24 13.74
N ARG A 142 -0.71 11.00 14.66
CA ARG A 142 0.08 10.51 15.80
C ARG A 142 0.26 11.59 16.83
N ASP A 143 0.55 11.22 18.07
CA ASP A 143 0.79 12.17 19.17
C ASP A 143 1.82 11.67 20.20
N ARG A 144 2.46 10.51 19.96
CA ARG A 144 3.49 9.97 20.87
C ARG A 144 4.59 9.17 20.15
N ASN A 145 5.63 8.82 20.91
CA ASN A 145 6.73 7.91 20.52
C ASN A 145 7.43 8.28 19.19
N PRO A 146 8.03 9.48 19.10
CA PRO A 146 8.58 9.95 17.83
C PRO A 146 9.84 9.21 17.37
N VAL A 147 10.61 8.59 18.29
CA VAL A 147 11.88 7.92 17.98
C VAL A 147 11.80 6.41 18.27
N VAL A 148 11.37 6.03 19.48
CA VAL A 148 11.23 4.61 19.90
C VAL A 148 9.87 4.41 20.56
N TYR A 149 9.44 3.15 20.74
CA TYR A 149 8.16 2.82 21.42
C TYR A 149 8.30 3.01 22.94
N GLY A 150 8.68 4.21 23.37
CA GLY A 150 8.96 4.57 24.75
C GLY A 150 9.50 6.00 24.86
N ALA A 151 10.16 6.32 25.96
CA ALA A 151 10.73 7.64 26.17
C ALA A 151 11.92 7.89 25.21
N THR A 152 11.85 8.98 24.45
CA THR A 152 12.91 9.39 23.51
C THR A 152 14.26 9.57 24.23
N ASP A 153 14.25 10.07 25.47
CA ASP A 153 15.43 10.26 26.32
C ASP A 153 16.24 8.98 26.57
N ASP A 154 15.60 7.81 26.50
CA ASP A 154 16.28 6.52 26.62
C ASP A 154 17.32 6.28 25.51
N VAL A 155 17.15 6.95 24.39
CA VAL A 155 18.11 6.94 23.28
C VAL A 155 19.00 8.19 23.29
N LEU A 156 18.40 9.39 23.45
CA LEU A 156 19.13 10.65 23.33
C LEU A 156 20.21 10.82 24.38
N ASN A 157 19.95 10.44 25.65
CA ASN A 157 20.91 10.60 26.76
C ASN A 157 22.22 9.81 26.57
N GLY A 158 22.25 8.83 25.67
CA GLY A 158 23.44 8.05 25.36
C GLY A 158 24.22 8.52 24.14
N LEU A 159 23.78 9.60 23.48
CA LEU A 159 24.39 10.12 22.25
C LEU A 159 25.35 11.27 22.54
N PRO A 160 26.34 11.49 21.64
CA PRO A 160 27.08 12.77 21.62
C PRO A 160 26.09 13.95 21.51
N PRO A 161 26.34 15.08 22.22
CA PRO A 161 25.36 16.18 22.27
C PRO A 161 24.95 16.75 20.89
N ALA A 162 25.84 16.74 19.92
CA ALA A 162 25.51 17.17 18.55
C ALA A 162 24.56 16.19 17.85
N ALA A 163 24.80 14.89 17.99
CA ALA A 163 23.94 13.86 17.44
C ALA A 163 22.55 13.87 18.10
N ALA A 164 22.48 13.98 19.44
CA ALA A 164 21.21 14.06 20.17
C ALA A 164 20.35 15.23 19.67
N ARG A 165 20.91 16.44 19.57
CA ARG A 165 20.21 17.63 19.06
C ARG A 165 19.69 17.44 17.63
N GLU A 166 20.46 16.78 16.77
CA GLU A 166 20.04 16.58 15.38
C GLU A 166 18.91 15.54 15.27
N ILE A 167 18.97 14.44 16.03
CA ILE A 167 17.89 13.45 16.10
C ILE A 167 16.61 14.09 16.65
N GLU A 168 16.72 14.87 17.74
CA GLU A 168 15.60 15.62 18.31
C GLU A 168 14.99 16.59 17.29
N ARG A 169 15.81 17.38 16.62
CA ARG A 169 15.39 18.33 15.56
C ARG A 169 14.61 17.67 14.42
N VAL A 170 15.01 16.46 14.03
CA VAL A 170 14.38 15.76 12.90
C VAL A 170 13.07 15.08 13.29
N PHE A 171 12.99 14.48 14.49
CA PHE A 171 11.88 13.60 14.84
C PHE A 171 10.95 14.15 15.93
N CYS A 172 11.43 15.03 16.83
CA CYS A 172 10.67 15.48 17.99
C CYS A 172 9.95 16.83 17.77
N ASN A 173 9.48 17.08 16.56
CA ASN A 173 8.69 18.28 16.29
C ASN A 173 7.34 18.22 17.01
N PRO A 174 6.85 19.36 17.56
CA PRO A 174 5.51 19.44 18.12
C PRO A 174 4.45 18.97 17.13
N MET A 175 3.54 18.13 17.60
CA MET A 175 2.41 17.65 16.82
C MET A 175 1.16 18.52 17.09
N PRO A 176 0.32 18.77 16.09
CA PRO A 176 -0.98 19.39 16.30
C PRO A 176 -1.83 18.59 17.30
N GLY A 177 -2.74 19.28 18.00
CA GLY A 177 -3.67 18.61 18.91
C GLY A 177 -4.61 17.63 18.20
N ILE A 178 -5.19 16.68 18.98
CA ILE A 178 -6.06 15.61 18.44
C ILE A 178 -7.17 16.19 17.55
N ARG A 179 -7.89 17.19 18.06
CA ARG A 179 -8.97 17.84 17.31
C ARG A 179 -8.48 18.45 16.00
N GLU A 180 -7.37 19.17 16.03
CA GLU A 180 -6.77 19.78 14.84
C GLU A 180 -6.36 18.73 13.81
N GLN A 181 -5.87 17.56 14.24
CA GLN A 181 -5.54 16.47 13.31
C GLN A 181 -6.79 15.86 12.67
N ILE A 182 -7.92 15.75 13.38
CA ILE A 182 -9.21 15.31 12.80
C ILE A 182 -9.71 16.37 11.81
N GLU A 183 -9.80 17.64 12.21
CA GLU A 183 -10.24 18.75 11.38
C GLU A 183 -9.39 18.90 10.10
N ARG A 184 -8.08 18.63 10.20
CA ARG A 184 -7.15 18.61 9.06
C ARG A 184 -7.53 17.54 8.03
N VAL A 185 -7.88 16.33 8.45
CA VAL A 185 -8.31 15.25 7.52
C VAL A 185 -9.63 15.62 6.86
N ASP A 186 -10.58 16.18 7.62
CA ASP A 186 -11.88 16.60 7.09
C ASP A 186 -11.73 17.77 6.08
N ALA A 187 -10.83 18.74 6.35
CA ALA A 187 -10.52 19.83 5.42
C ALA A 187 -9.81 19.36 4.13
N ILE A 188 -8.91 18.35 4.24
CA ILE A 188 -8.31 17.71 3.06
C ILE A 188 -9.38 17.03 2.21
N ALA A 189 -10.33 16.36 2.84
CA ALA A 189 -11.41 15.69 2.14
C ALA A 189 -12.29 16.68 1.39
N GLU A 190 -12.71 17.74 2.05
CA GLU A 190 -13.50 18.83 1.43
C GLU A 190 -12.76 19.45 0.22
N ALA A 191 -11.45 19.64 0.34
CA ALA A 191 -10.64 20.30 -0.69
C ALA A 191 -10.24 19.41 -1.87
N CYS A 192 -10.18 18.07 -1.70
CA CYS A 192 -9.50 17.18 -2.64
C CYS A 192 -10.34 16.00 -3.12
N GLU A 193 -11.38 15.54 -2.40
CA GLU A 193 -12.15 14.36 -2.81
C GLU A 193 -12.82 14.54 -4.17
N GLY A 194 -12.86 13.47 -4.95
CA GLY A 194 -13.44 13.44 -6.27
C GLY A 194 -13.46 12.03 -6.85
N PRO A 195 -13.86 11.86 -8.12
CA PRO A 195 -14.06 10.53 -8.72
C PRO A 195 -12.81 9.62 -8.72
N LEU A 196 -11.61 10.22 -8.69
CA LEU A 196 -10.33 9.51 -8.69
C LEU A 196 -9.53 9.70 -7.38
N PHE A 197 -10.06 10.44 -6.40
CA PHE A 197 -9.32 10.73 -5.18
C PHE A 197 -10.23 10.66 -3.96
N GLY A 198 -9.90 9.76 -3.03
CA GLY A 198 -10.57 9.61 -1.75
C GLY A 198 -9.63 9.94 -0.60
N VAL A 199 -10.15 10.23 0.59
CA VAL A 199 -9.39 10.55 1.79
C VAL A 199 -9.78 9.64 2.94
N GLN A 200 -8.80 9.20 3.73
CA GLN A 200 -9.00 8.36 4.92
C GLN A 200 -8.27 8.96 6.13
N TYR A 201 -8.73 8.64 7.36
CA TYR A 201 -7.92 8.84 8.55
C TYR A 201 -6.76 7.85 8.56
N GLY A 202 -5.54 8.33 8.84
CA GLY A 202 -4.31 7.55 8.78
C GLY A 202 -3.56 7.48 10.11
N PRO A 203 -4.13 6.96 11.22
CA PRO A 203 -3.32 6.73 12.40
C PRO A 203 -2.13 5.84 12.06
N ASN A 204 -0.91 6.26 12.46
CA ASN A 204 0.29 5.51 12.08
C ASN A 204 0.28 4.09 12.66
N GLY A 205 -0.22 3.93 13.89
CA GLY A 205 -0.32 2.66 14.59
C GLY A 205 -0.59 2.91 16.08
N VAL A 206 -1.02 1.89 16.80
CA VAL A 206 -1.40 2.01 18.23
C VAL A 206 -0.22 2.49 19.11
N GLN A 207 1.02 2.16 18.76
CA GLN A 207 2.21 2.60 19.47
C GLN A 207 2.56 4.07 19.23
N TRP A 208 1.99 4.71 18.23
CA TRP A 208 2.19 6.12 17.87
C TRP A 208 1.00 7.01 18.17
N CYS A 209 -0.12 6.43 18.61
CA CYS A 209 -1.35 7.14 18.94
C CYS A 209 -1.74 6.90 20.39
N SER A 210 -2.13 7.95 21.11
CA SER A 210 -2.76 7.79 22.42
C SER A 210 -4.15 7.17 22.30
N ASP A 211 -4.67 6.59 23.39
CA ASP A 211 -6.04 6.06 23.42
C ASP A 211 -7.06 7.15 23.08
N ALA A 212 -6.87 8.36 23.63
CA ALA A 212 -7.71 9.52 23.32
C ALA A 212 -7.73 9.86 21.81
N MET A 213 -6.59 9.70 21.12
CA MET A 213 -6.54 9.90 19.65
C MET A 213 -7.27 8.78 18.92
N LEU A 214 -7.09 7.51 19.33
CA LEU A 214 -7.78 6.38 18.70
C LEU A 214 -9.29 6.46 18.90
N GLU A 215 -9.76 6.86 20.08
CA GLU A 215 -11.17 7.13 20.38
C GLU A 215 -11.73 8.26 19.51
N ALA A 216 -11.03 9.40 19.41
CA ALA A 216 -11.44 10.51 18.57
C ALA A 216 -11.53 10.13 17.07
N ILE A 217 -10.60 9.27 16.59
CA ILE A 217 -10.65 8.75 15.21
C ILE A 217 -11.85 7.80 15.04
N ALA A 218 -12.14 6.94 16.03
CA ALA A 218 -13.30 6.05 15.99
C ALA A 218 -14.61 6.83 15.89
N GLU A 219 -14.78 7.86 16.72
CA GLU A 219 -15.93 8.76 16.71
C GLU A 219 -16.05 9.51 15.37
N ALA A 220 -14.94 10.10 14.88
CA ALA A 220 -14.92 10.81 13.62
C ALA A 220 -15.26 9.88 12.43
N SER A 221 -14.71 8.66 12.40
CA SER A 221 -15.02 7.65 11.39
C SER A 221 -16.50 7.21 11.44
N ALA A 222 -17.06 7.03 12.64
CA ALA A 222 -18.46 6.70 12.80
C ALA A 222 -19.38 7.83 12.31
N ARG A 223 -19.06 9.07 12.64
CA ARG A 223 -19.82 10.27 12.29
C ARG A 223 -19.79 10.56 10.78
N THR A 224 -18.62 10.44 10.15
CA THR A 224 -18.42 10.82 8.73
C THR A 224 -18.61 9.65 7.76
N GLY A 225 -18.58 8.40 8.24
CA GLY A 225 -18.48 7.20 7.40
C GLY A 225 -17.11 6.99 6.76
N ARG A 226 -16.13 7.90 6.99
CA ARG A 226 -14.78 7.88 6.43
C ARG A 226 -14.00 6.68 6.96
N ARG A 227 -13.28 6.02 6.05
CA ARG A 227 -12.45 4.87 6.38
C ARG A 227 -11.21 5.27 7.17
N VAL A 228 -10.63 4.27 7.82
CA VAL A 228 -9.39 4.38 8.59
C VAL A 228 -8.38 3.36 8.06
N HIS A 229 -7.14 3.79 7.87
CA HIS A 229 -6.04 2.94 7.47
C HIS A 229 -4.90 3.03 8.48
N MET A 230 -4.49 1.91 9.09
CA MET A 230 -3.55 1.89 10.20
C MET A 230 -2.62 0.67 10.13
N HIS A 231 -1.34 0.83 10.52
CA HIS A 231 -0.43 -0.29 10.75
C HIS A 231 -0.76 -0.98 12.07
N LEU A 232 -0.71 -2.30 12.09
CA LEU A 232 -0.95 -3.08 13.32
C LEU A 232 -0.09 -4.34 13.34
N LEU A 233 0.62 -4.56 14.48
CA LEU A 233 1.34 -5.80 14.77
C LEU A 233 2.32 -6.22 13.67
N GLU A 234 3.03 -5.25 13.10
CA GLU A 234 3.95 -5.49 11.99
C GLU A 234 5.21 -6.22 12.45
N THR A 235 5.80 -5.83 13.60
CA THR A 235 7.06 -6.39 14.09
C THR A 235 6.91 -7.06 15.45
N LEU A 236 7.88 -7.90 15.82
CA LEU A 236 7.96 -8.49 17.16
C LEU A 236 7.99 -7.42 18.25
N TYR A 237 8.64 -6.28 17.99
CA TYR A 237 8.72 -5.18 18.93
C TYR A 237 7.38 -4.47 19.12
N GLN A 238 6.60 -4.32 18.05
CA GLN A 238 5.21 -3.85 18.15
C GLN A 238 4.37 -4.84 18.95
N ARG A 239 4.52 -6.17 18.72
CA ARG A 239 3.82 -7.20 19.50
C ARG A 239 4.17 -7.10 20.98
N ALA A 240 5.46 -7.03 21.31
CA ALA A 240 5.90 -6.91 22.71
C ALA A 240 5.37 -5.64 23.37
N TRP A 241 5.39 -4.51 22.63
CA TRP A 241 4.85 -3.25 23.13
C TRP A 241 3.36 -3.32 23.42
N VAL A 242 2.56 -3.89 22.52
CA VAL A 242 1.10 -3.99 22.76
C VAL A 242 0.75 -4.97 23.85
N ASP A 243 1.50 -6.06 24.04
CA ASP A 243 1.28 -6.99 25.16
C ASP A 243 1.53 -6.33 26.53
N GLN A 244 2.47 -5.38 26.60
CA GLN A 244 2.74 -4.60 27.80
C GLN A 244 1.70 -3.51 28.07
N ASN A 245 1.22 -2.82 27.02
CA ASN A 245 0.35 -1.65 27.13
C ASN A 245 -1.15 -2.00 27.06
N TYR A 246 -1.49 -3.14 26.45
CA TYR A 246 -2.87 -3.64 26.31
C TYR A 246 -2.97 -5.09 26.83
N PRO A 247 -2.87 -5.33 28.14
CA PRO A 247 -2.89 -6.70 28.69
C PRO A 247 -4.21 -7.42 28.43
N GLY A 248 -5.29 -6.71 28.13
CA GLY A 248 -6.57 -7.25 27.69
C GLY A 248 -6.67 -7.58 26.20
N GLY A 249 -5.60 -7.34 25.43
CA GLY A 249 -5.54 -7.52 23.97
C GLY A 249 -5.82 -6.23 23.19
N VAL A 250 -4.92 -5.90 22.27
CA VAL A 250 -5.02 -4.66 21.45
C VAL A 250 -6.22 -4.67 20.52
N VAL A 251 -6.53 -5.80 19.86
CA VAL A 251 -7.67 -5.90 18.94
C VAL A 251 -8.99 -5.78 19.70
N LYS A 252 -9.05 -6.35 20.94
CA LYS A 252 -10.18 -6.15 21.83
C LYS A 252 -10.35 -4.68 22.22
N HIS A 253 -9.25 -3.97 22.54
CA HIS A 253 -9.28 -2.54 22.82
C HIS A 253 -9.83 -1.74 21.63
N LEU A 254 -9.34 -2.00 20.40
CA LEU A 254 -9.86 -1.34 19.18
C LEU A 254 -11.34 -1.60 18.95
N ARG A 255 -11.85 -2.80 19.31
CA ARG A 255 -13.27 -3.13 19.28
C ARG A 255 -14.04 -2.33 20.33
N ASP A 256 -13.55 -2.30 21.56
CA ASP A 256 -14.24 -1.70 22.70
C ASP A 256 -14.42 -0.16 22.52
N ILE A 257 -13.45 0.51 21.86
CA ILE A 257 -13.55 1.93 21.48
C ILE A 257 -14.31 2.18 20.16
N GLY A 258 -14.81 1.13 19.48
CA GLY A 258 -15.56 1.24 18.23
C GLY A 258 -14.74 1.52 16.97
N LEU A 259 -13.40 1.45 17.05
CA LEU A 259 -12.53 1.63 15.88
C LEU A 259 -12.50 0.38 15.01
N LEU A 260 -12.54 -0.83 15.61
CA LEU A 260 -12.59 -2.09 14.89
C LEU A 260 -13.95 -2.26 14.20
N SER A 261 -14.00 -1.98 12.91
CA SER A 261 -15.23 -1.94 12.12
C SER A 261 -14.95 -2.24 10.64
N PRO A 262 -15.96 -2.45 9.77
CA PRO A 262 -15.75 -2.64 8.33
C PRO A 262 -15.04 -1.47 7.63
N ARG A 263 -14.94 -0.32 8.26
CA ARG A 263 -14.23 0.85 7.75
C ARG A 263 -12.74 0.83 8.04
N LEU A 264 -12.26 -0.07 8.92
CA LEU A 264 -10.85 -0.17 9.31
C LEU A 264 -10.08 -1.11 8.38
N ALA A 265 -8.97 -0.64 7.83
CA ALA A 265 -7.95 -1.45 7.18
C ALA A 265 -6.69 -1.49 8.06
N LEU A 266 -6.19 -2.70 8.32
CA LEU A 266 -5.07 -3.00 9.19
C LEU A 266 -3.91 -3.52 8.35
N ALA A 267 -2.88 -2.70 8.15
CA ALA A 267 -1.70 -3.10 7.41
C ALA A 267 -0.83 -4.04 8.26
N HIS A 268 -0.26 -5.05 7.59
CA HIS A 268 0.66 -6.09 8.05
C HIS A 268 0.02 -7.20 8.88
N CYS A 269 -0.36 -6.97 10.11
CA CYS A 269 -0.87 -7.99 11.04
C CYS A 269 0.03 -9.25 11.13
N VAL A 270 1.37 -9.09 10.98
CA VAL A 270 2.33 -10.20 10.96
C VAL A 270 2.26 -11.04 12.22
N HIS A 271 2.11 -10.39 13.35
CA HIS A 271 2.09 -11.01 14.68
C HIS A 271 0.69 -11.08 15.30
N ALA A 272 -0.36 -11.09 14.46
CA ALA A 272 -1.74 -11.30 14.93
C ALA A 272 -1.94 -12.76 15.41
N ARG A 273 -2.65 -12.91 16.53
CA ARG A 273 -2.98 -14.21 17.14
C ARG A 273 -4.33 -14.74 16.62
N PRO A 274 -4.60 -16.05 16.74
CA PRO A 274 -5.85 -16.63 16.24
C PRO A 274 -7.12 -15.98 16.77
N ASP A 275 -7.18 -15.65 18.06
CA ASP A 275 -8.31 -14.96 18.68
C ASP A 275 -8.47 -13.51 18.19
N GLU A 276 -7.37 -12.83 17.89
CA GLU A 276 -7.37 -11.50 17.29
C GLU A 276 -7.90 -11.56 15.85
N LEU A 277 -7.52 -12.59 15.08
CA LEU A 277 -8.05 -12.82 13.72
C LEU A 277 -9.56 -13.08 13.74
N ASP A 278 -10.07 -13.83 14.72
CA ASP A 278 -11.51 -14.06 14.87
C ASP A 278 -12.26 -12.74 15.11
N MET A 279 -11.77 -11.88 16.01
CA MET A 279 -12.35 -10.55 16.26
C MET A 279 -12.31 -9.64 15.01
N ILE A 280 -11.20 -9.67 14.25
CA ILE A 280 -11.08 -8.91 13.00
C ILE A 280 -12.09 -9.39 11.95
N ALA A 281 -12.28 -10.72 11.84
CA ALA A 281 -13.23 -11.32 10.93
C ALA A 281 -14.69 -10.96 11.29
N GLU A 282 -15.05 -11.07 12.57
CA GLU A 282 -16.38 -10.71 13.09
C GLU A 282 -16.71 -9.24 12.85
N ALA A 283 -15.75 -8.35 13.05
CA ALA A 283 -15.91 -6.92 12.80
C ALA A 283 -15.95 -6.56 11.31
N GLY A 284 -15.58 -7.46 10.40
CA GLY A 284 -15.50 -7.21 8.96
C GLY A 284 -14.41 -6.21 8.58
N ALA A 285 -13.42 -5.98 9.44
CA ALA A 285 -12.25 -5.18 9.11
C ALA A 285 -11.37 -5.89 8.06
N THR A 286 -10.49 -5.13 7.40
CA THR A 286 -9.64 -5.68 6.34
C THR A 286 -8.20 -5.78 6.81
N ILE A 287 -7.60 -6.96 6.69
CA ILE A 287 -6.14 -7.12 6.84
C ILE A 287 -5.50 -6.83 5.48
N VAL A 288 -4.48 -5.97 5.45
CA VAL A 288 -3.70 -5.71 4.24
C VAL A 288 -2.31 -6.32 4.41
N THR A 289 -2.03 -7.41 3.69
CA THR A 289 -0.70 -8.05 3.73
C THR A 289 0.26 -7.39 2.74
N ASN A 290 1.51 -7.22 3.16
CA ASN A 290 2.59 -6.61 2.41
C ASN A 290 3.79 -7.60 2.43
N ALA A 291 3.65 -8.71 1.72
CA ALA A 291 4.51 -9.89 1.90
C ALA A 291 6.00 -9.58 1.68
N SER A 292 6.34 -8.87 0.60
CA SER A 292 7.73 -8.53 0.27
C SER A 292 8.31 -7.51 1.26
N SER A 293 7.52 -6.50 1.67
CA SER A 293 7.93 -5.53 2.68
C SER A 293 8.18 -6.19 4.04
N ASN A 294 7.27 -7.06 4.49
CA ASN A 294 7.42 -7.80 5.72
C ASN A 294 8.72 -8.61 5.76
N LEU A 295 9.11 -9.24 4.64
CA LEU A 295 10.38 -9.98 4.51
C LEU A 295 11.58 -9.04 4.47
N HIS A 296 11.50 -7.95 3.69
CA HIS A 296 12.58 -6.97 3.53
C HIS A 296 12.92 -6.29 4.87
N LEU A 297 11.91 -5.94 5.66
CA LEU A 297 12.04 -5.29 6.97
C LEU A 297 12.24 -6.26 8.13
N ARG A 298 12.38 -7.56 7.84
CA ARG A 298 12.53 -8.62 8.84
C ARG A 298 11.37 -8.68 9.85
N SER A 299 10.20 -8.25 9.42
CA SER A 299 8.98 -8.28 10.25
C SER A 299 8.47 -9.70 10.45
N GLY A 300 8.63 -10.58 9.45
CA GLY A 300 8.20 -11.97 9.47
C GLY A 300 7.22 -12.32 8.35
N VAL A 301 6.47 -13.41 8.52
CA VAL A 301 5.43 -13.87 7.59
C VAL A 301 4.08 -13.77 8.28
N ALA A 302 3.18 -12.95 7.73
CA ALA A 302 1.85 -12.77 8.28
C ALA A 302 1.01 -14.06 8.21
N PRO A 303 0.11 -14.36 9.16
CA PRO A 303 -0.69 -15.59 9.18
C PRO A 303 -1.87 -15.54 8.20
N ILE A 304 -1.60 -15.23 6.91
CA ILE A 304 -2.65 -14.95 5.91
C ILE A 304 -3.46 -16.20 5.57
N GLY A 305 -2.82 -17.38 5.50
CA GLY A 305 -3.56 -18.63 5.32
C GLY A 305 -4.56 -18.89 6.45
N GLU A 306 -4.17 -18.60 7.69
CA GLU A 306 -5.06 -18.70 8.86
C GLU A 306 -6.15 -17.64 8.83
N ALA A 307 -5.83 -16.39 8.50
CA ALA A 307 -6.79 -15.30 8.37
C ALA A 307 -7.89 -15.63 7.33
N LEU A 308 -7.50 -16.16 6.17
CA LEU A 308 -8.44 -16.55 5.12
C LEU A 308 -9.34 -17.74 5.54
N ARG A 309 -8.79 -18.74 6.26
CA ARG A 309 -9.61 -19.84 6.83
C ARG A 309 -10.61 -19.35 7.85
N ARG A 310 -10.24 -18.33 8.63
CA ARG A 310 -11.12 -17.63 9.61
C ARG A 310 -12.06 -16.62 8.99
N ARG A 311 -12.09 -16.53 7.64
CA ARG A 311 -12.95 -15.63 6.88
C ARG A 311 -12.64 -14.13 7.09
N CYS A 312 -11.43 -13.79 7.52
CA CYS A 312 -10.99 -12.40 7.47
C CYS A 312 -11.03 -11.90 6.01
N ARG A 313 -11.41 -10.65 5.82
CA ARG A 313 -11.18 -9.98 4.56
C ARG A 313 -9.69 -9.64 4.47
N VAL A 314 -9.02 -10.22 3.48
CA VAL A 314 -7.60 -9.97 3.21
C VAL A 314 -7.46 -9.19 1.91
N ALA A 315 -6.64 -8.14 1.94
CA ALA A 315 -6.19 -7.39 0.77
C ALA A 315 -4.67 -7.49 0.65
N ILE A 316 -4.13 -7.09 -0.52
CA ILE A 316 -2.69 -7.09 -0.82
C ILE A 316 -2.24 -5.65 -1.02
N GLY A 317 -1.14 -5.27 -0.37
CA GLY A 317 -0.45 -4.00 -0.53
C GLY A 317 1.03 -4.21 -0.84
N VAL A 318 1.68 -3.19 -1.38
CA VAL A 318 3.11 -3.21 -1.78
C VAL A 318 4.00 -2.53 -0.74
N ASP A 319 3.45 -1.55 0.00
CA ASP A 319 4.14 -0.78 1.05
C ASP A 319 5.34 0.07 0.54
N GLY A 320 5.48 0.23 -0.78
CA GLY A 320 6.56 1.01 -1.41
C GLY A 320 7.97 0.45 -1.18
N SER A 321 8.08 -0.82 -0.80
CA SER A 321 9.35 -1.52 -0.54
C SER A 321 9.31 -2.95 -1.04
N ALA A 322 8.46 -3.25 -2.02
CA ALA A 322 8.39 -4.53 -2.69
C ALA A 322 9.77 -4.98 -3.19
N PHE A 323 9.93 -6.26 -3.46
CA PHE A 323 11.12 -6.77 -4.12
C PHE A 323 11.40 -5.96 -5.39
N ASP A 324 12.68 -5.65 -5.61
CA ASP A 324 13.17 -4.76 -6.66
C ASP A 324 12.73 -3.29 -6.51
N GLU A 325 11.97 -2.94 -5.45
CA GLU A 325 11.52 -1.57 -5.11
C GLU A 325 10.84 -0.84 -6.30
N ASP A 326 10.02 -1.57 -7.07
CA ASP A 326 9.40 -1.15 -8.32
C ASP A 326 7.87 -1.07 -8.30
N ASP A 327 7.25 -1.29 -7.12
CA ASP A 327 5.81 -1.26 -6.88
C ASP A 327 5.00 -2.32 -7.69
N ASP A 328 5.60 -3.47 -8.01
CA ASP A 328 4.98 -4.54 -8.80
C ASP A 328 3.94 -5.35 -8.00
N VAL A 329 2.67 -4.95 -8.08
CA VAL A 329 1.54 -5.62 -7.42
C VAL A 329 1.27 -7.02 -7.95
N VAL A 330 1.62 -7.30 -9.21
CA VAL A 330 1.43 -8.64 -9.83
C VAL A 330 2.41 -9.64 -9.21
N ARG A 331 3.66 -9.21 -8.99
CA ARG A 331 4.66 -10.02 -8.27
C ARG A 331 4.27 -10.20 -6.80
N GLU A 332 3.73 -9.17 -6.16
CA GLU A 332 3.25 -9.23 -4.78
C GLU A 332 2.11 -10.23 -4.61
N LEU A 333 1.15 -10.27 -5.55
CA LEU A 333 0.11 -11.29 -5.62
C LEU A 333 0.70 -12.71 -5.65
N ARG A 334 1.68 -12.94 -6.54
CA ARG A 334 2.34 -14.25 -6.70
C ARG A 334 3.11 -14.66 -5.46
N LEU A 335 3.87 -13.73 -4.87
CA LEU A 335 4.61 -13.98 -3.64
C LEU A 335 3.65 -14.36 -2.51
N THR A 336 2.56 -13.62 -2.34
CA THR A 336 1.54 -13.91 -1.33
C THR A 336 0.95 -15.32 -1.54
N HIS A 337 0.66 -15.71 -2.78
CA HIS A 337 0.19 -17.06 -3.09
C HIS A 337 1.24 -18.12 -2.75
N PHE A 338 2.50 -17.96 -3.13
CA PHE A 338 3.55 -18.95 -2.84
C PHE A 338 3.80 -19.12 -1.34
N LEU A 339 3.63 -18.08 -0.55
CA LEU A 339 3.77 -18.16 0.91
C LEU A 339 2.58 -18.86 1.60
N HIS A 340 1.37 -18.77 1.02
CA HIS A 340 0.14 -19.11 1.75
C HIS A 340 -0.82 -20.06 1.02
N GLY A 341 -0.56 -20.40 -0.25
CA GLY A 341 -1.47 -21.22 -1.06
C GLY A 341 -1.55 -22.70 -0.64
N GLY A 342 -0.53 -23.21 0.05
CA GLY A 342 -0.48 -24.59 0.54
C GLY A 342 0.89 -25.25 0.41
N TRP A 343 1.00 -26.46 0.96
CA TRP A 343 2.22 -27.25 0.95
C TRP A 343 1.92 -28.70 0.55
N GLY A 344 2.84 -29.34 -0.18
CA GLY A 344 2.66 -30.71 -0.64
C GLY A 344 1.57 -30.83 -1.70
N PHE A 345 0.67 -31.78 -1.53
CA PHE A 345 -0.46 -32.02 -2.47
C PHE A 345 -1.73 -31.24 -2.12
N ASP A 346 -1.75 -30.56 -0.98
CA ASP A 346 -2.93 -29.85 -0.50
C ASP A 346 -2.87 -28.36 -0.83
N GLU A 347 -3.71 -27.92 -1.76
CA GLU A 347 -3.99 -26.50 -1.95
C GLU A 347 -4.93 -26.01 -0.84
N THR A 348 -4.38 -25.31 0.15
CA THR A 348 -5.15 -24.83 1.31
C THR A 348 -5.97 -23.60 1.00
N ILE A 349 -5.51 -22.75 0.08
CA ILE A 349 -6.16 -21.49 -0.34
C ILE A 349 -6.07 -21.41 -1.87
N SER A 350 -7.22 -21.38 -2.53
CA SER A 350 -7.25 -21.31 -3.99
C SER A 350 -6.74 -19.97 -4.54
N ARG A 351 -6.23 -20.01 -5.78
CA ARG A 351 -5.71 -18.83 -6.48
C ARG A 351 -6.74 -17.71 -6.67
N GLU A 352 -8.01 -18.07 -6.81
CA GLU A 352 -9.12 -17.11 -6.90
C GLU A 352 -9.27 -16.28 -5.62
N LYS A 353 -8.96 -16.86 -4.44
CA LYS A 353 -8.97 -16.11 -3.18
C LYS A 353 -7.90 -15.03 -3.14
N PHE A 354 -6.73 -15.29 -3.72
CA PHE A 354 -5.67 -14.28 -3.83
C PHE A 354 -5.99 -13.23 -4.88
N LEU A 355 -6.67 -13.60 -5.98
CA LEU A 355 -7.22 -12.64 -6.94
C LEU A 355 -8.28 -11.75 -6.29
N ASP A 356 -9.18 -12.32 -5.51
CA ASP A 356 -10.17 -11.56 -4.73
C ASP A 356 -9.48 -10.61 -3.74
N ALA A 357 -8.37 -11.00 -3.15
CA ALA A 357 -7.59 -10.16 -2.24
C ALA A 357 -7.00 -8.92 -2.95
N VAL A 358 -6.39 -9.08 -4.12
CA VAL A 358 -5.77 -7.97 -4.85
C VAL A 358 -6.79 -7.13 -5.64
N VAL A 359 -7.99 -7.67 -5.92
CA VAL A 359 -9.04 -6.96 -6.68
C VAL A 359 -10.14 -6.48 -5.74
N LYS A 360 -10.98 -7.40 -5.22
CA LYS A 360 -12.21 -7.05 -4.49
C LYS A 360 -11.91 -6.44 -3.13
N SER A 361 -11.08 -7.13 -2.33
CA SER A 361 -10.75 -6.68 -0.96
C SER A 361 -9.88 -5.43 -0.98
N GLY A 362 -8.92 -5.33 -1.91
CA GLY A 362 -8.11 -4.14 -2.08
C GLY A 362 -8.92 -2.91 -2.46
N ARG A 363 -9.85 -3.04 -3.43
CA ARG A 363 -10.79 -1.97 -3.78
C ARG A 363 -11.66 -1.56 -2.61
N PHE A 364 -12.16 -2.54 -1.85
CA PHE A 364 -12.95 -2.27 -0.64
C PHE A 364 -12.13 -1.50 0.40
N ALA A 365 -10.89 -1.89 0.68
CA ALA A 365 -10.00 -1.20 1.62
C ALA A 365 -9.74 0.25 1.19
N ASN A 366 -9.51 0.47 -0.11
CA ASN A 366 -9.30 1.79 -0.69
C ASN A 366 -10.59 2.61 -0.82
N GLY A 367 -11.79 2.03 -0.63
CA GLY A 367 -13.06 2.72 -0.89
C GLY A 367 -13.33 2.99 -2.37
N ALA A 368 -12.69 2.25 -3.27
CA ALA A 368 -12.89 2.37 -4.71
C ALA A 368 -14.27 1.82 -5.13
N PRO A 369 -14.94 2.42 -6.12
CA PRO A 369 -16.27 2.02 -6.55
C PRO A 369 -16.28 0.66 -7.27
N GLY A 370 -17.42 -0.04 -7.20
CA GLY A 370 -17.66 -1.34 -7.85
C GLY A 370 -16.98 -2.52 -7.14
N ASN A 371 -17.26 -3.72 -7.64
CA ASN A 371 -16.72 -4.97 -7.08
C ASN A 371 -15.47 -5.49 -7.81
N GLY A 372 -15.02 -4.76 -8.86
CA GLY A 372 -13.88 -5.13 -9.68
C GLY A 372 -14.12 -6.24 -10.70
N ALA A 373 -15.35 -6.74 -10.87
CA ALA A 373 -15.62 -7.76 -11.91
C ALA A 373 -15.57 -7.16 -13.33
N ILE A 374 -15.06 -7.92 -14.30
CA ILE A 374 -15.25 -7.61 -15.72
C ILE A 374 -16.63 -8.12 -16.11
N ALA A 375 -17.65 -7.27 -16.00
CA ALA A 375 -19.04 -7.58 -16.30
C ALA A 375 -19.81 -6.31 -16.71
N PRO A 376 -20.87 -6.42 -17.54
CA PRO A 376 -21.71 -5.29 -17.87
C PRO A 376 -22.22 -4.55 -16.65
N GLY A 377 -22.20 -3.20 -16.68
CA GLY A 377 -22.60 -2.31 -15.59
C GLY A 377 -21.53 -2.07 -14.53
N GLN A 378 -20.44 -2.86 -14.49
CA GLN A 378 -19.32 -2.65 -13.58
C GLN A 378 -18.38 -1.53 -14.06
N THR A 379 -17.57 -1.01 -13.13
CA THR A 379 -16.55 0.00 -13.49
C THR A 379 -15.56 -0.55 -14.51
N ALA A 380 -15.23 0.25 -15.51
CA ALA A 380 -14.29 -0.11 -16.56
C ALA A 380 -12.83 0.08 -16.09
N ASP A 381 -12.45 -0.67 -15.05
CA ASP A 381 -11.10 -0.76 -14.51
C ASP A 381 -10.53 -2.13 -14.90
N ILE A 382 -9.71 -2.17 -15.95
CA ILE A 382 -9.26 -3.41 -16.62
C ILE A 382 -7.75 -3.38 -16.80
N LEU A 383 -7.10 -4.48 -16.42
CA LEU A 383 -5.69 -4.75 -16.71
C LEU A 383 -5.60 -5.76 -17.88
N LEU A 384 -4.82 -5.42 -18.88
CA LEU A 384 -4.49 -6.31 -19.99
C LEU A 384 -3.03 -6.74 -19.90
N LEU A 385 -2.80 -8.04 -19.76
CA LEU A 385 -1.47 -8.63 -19.79
C LEU A 385 -1.16 -9.20 -21.18
N ASP A 386 0.10 -9.16 -21.59
CA ASP A 386 0.61 -9.77 -22.80
C ASP A 386 0.61 -11.30 -22.65
N LEU A 387 -0.41 -11.95 -23.19
CA LEU A 387 -0.55 -13.40 -23.09
C LEU A 387 0.48 -14.14 -23.97
N ASP A 388 0.92 -13.55 -25.09
CA ASP A 388 1.98 -14.14 -25.91
C ASP A 388 3.31 -14.17 -25.16
N ALA A 389 3.63 -13.11 -24.42
CA ALA A 389 4.84 -13.06 -23.59
C ALA A 389 4.75 -14.01 -22.39
N LEU A 390 3.58 -14.17 -21.78
CA LEU A 390 3.36 -15.14 -20.70
C LEU A 390 3.46 -16.58 -21.17
N ASP A 391 2.93 -16.86 -22.37
CA ASP A 391 2.84 -18.19 -22.99
C ASP A 391 3.95 -18.42 -24.04
N ARG A 392 5.11 -17.77 -23.87
CA ARG A 392 6.21 -17.76 -24.86
C ARG A 392 6.76 -19.13 -25.25
N ASP A 393 6.60 -20.11 -24.37
CA ASP A 393 7.10 -21.47 -24.55
C ASP A 393 5.94 -22.47 -24.78
N ALA A 394 4.81 -22.02 -25.33
CA ALA A 394 3.61 -22.84 -25.51
C ALA A 394 3.88 -24.12 -26.26
N ILE A 395 3.78 -25.25 -25.56
CA ILE A 395 3.86 -26.62 -26.14
C ILE A 395 2.49 -27.27 -26.13
N ILE A 396 1.75 -27.05 -25.06
CA ILE A 396 0.34 -27.44 -24.91
C ILE A 396 -0.47 -26.24 -24.43
N PRO A 397 -1.78 -26.19 -24.69
CA PRO A 397 -2.64 -25.14 -24.13
C PRO A 397 -2.52 -25.09 -22.60
N THR A 398 -2.18 -23.93 -22.05
CA THR A 398 -2.06 -23.69 -20.61
C THR A 398 -3.13 -22.72 -20.14
N ASP A 399 -3.73 -23.01 -18.99
CA ASP A 399 -4.72 -22.11 -18.38
C ASP A 399 -4.09 -20.73 -18.10
N PRO A 400 -4.72 -19.62 -18.56
CA PRO A 400 -4.23 -18.27 -18.27
C PRO A 400 -4.03 -17.97 -16.78
N LEU A 401 -4.80 -18.60 -15.89
CA LEU A 401 -4.62 -18.47 -14.45
C LEU A 401 -3.29 -19.09 -13.98
N ASP A 402 -2.91 -20.25 -14.57
CA ASP A 402 -1.61 -20.87 -14.30
C ASP A 402 -0.46 -19.97 -14.77
N LEU A 403 -0.58 -19.39 -15.95
CA LEU A 403 0.41 -18.45 -16.50
C LEU A 403 0.54 -17.20 -15.66
N LEU A 404 -0.59 -16.65 -15.16
CA LEU A 404 -0.59 -15.49 -14.28
C LEU A 404 0.24 -15.77 -13.02
N PHE A 405 -0.07 -16.85 -12.30
CA PHE A 405 0.62 -17.15 -11.05
C PHE A 405 2.03 -17.71 -11.24
N ALA A 406 2.32 -18.38 -12.34
CA ALA A 406 3.67 -18.90 -12.60
C ALA A 406 4.65 -17.82 -13.10
N ARG A 407 4.21 -16.86 -13.93
CA ARG A 407 5.14 -16.04 -14.74
C ARG A 407 4.91 -14.54 -14.70
N ALA A 408 3.67 -14.06 -14.42
CA ALA A 408 3.34 -12.66 -14.60
C ALA A 408 4.09 -11.73 -13.64
N ASN A 409 4.43 -10.54 -14.12
CA ASN A 409 4.97 -9.42 -13.39
C ASN A 409 4.69 -8.11 -14.18
N ALA A 410 5.12 -6.97 -13.66
CA ALA A 410 4.87 -5.66 -14.28
C ALA A 410 5.34 -5.56 -15.74
N THR A 411 6.36 -6.32 -16.17
CA THR A 411 6.84 -6.27 -17.57
C THR A 411 5.85 -6.84 -18.57
N HIS A 412 4.87 -7.63 -18.12
CA HIS A 412 3.82 -8.20 -18.95
C HIS A 412 2.59 -7.28 -19.05
N VAL A 413 2.57 -6.13 -18.36
CA VAL A 413 1.47 -5.16 -18.43
C VAL A 413 1.46 -4.50 -19.82
N ALA A 414 0.47 -4.84 -20.63
CA ALA A 414 0.29 -4.25 -21.95
C ALA A 414 -0.53 -2.96 -21.90
N GLN A 415 -1.68 -2.98 -21.20
CA GLN A 415 -2.56 -1.82 -21.06
C GLN A 415 -3.25 -1.83 -19.70
N VAL A 416 -3.55 -0.64 -19.16
CA VAL A 416 -4.40 -0.45 -17.99
C VAL A 416 -5.48 0.56 -18.33
N PHE A 417 -6.72 0.22 -18.01
CA PHE A 417 -7.87 1.12 -18.10
C PHE A 417 -8.40 1.40 -16.69
N VAL A 418 -8.71 2.66 -16.42
CA VAL A 418 -9.36 3.12 -15.19
C VAL A 418 -10.52 4.04 -15.56
N ALA A 419 -11.70 3.74 -15.06
CA ALA A 419 -12.93 4.47 -15.44
C ALA A 419 -13.08 4.62 -16.98
N GLY A 420 -12.76 3.55 -17.73
CA GLY A 420 -12.81 3.52 -19.20
C GLY A 420 -11.70 4.30 -19.92
N ARG A 421 -10.86 5.04 -19.21
CA ARG A 421 -9.70 5.74 -19.76
C ARG A 421 -8.49 4.82 -19.79
N LYS A 422 -7.81 4.69 -20.93
CA LYS A 422 -6.52 4.01 -21.03
C LYS A 422 -5.44 4.88 -20.36
N ILE A 423 -4.84 4.40 -19.28
CA ILE A 423 -3.81 5.13 -18.51
C ILE A 423 -2.41 4.57 -18.71
N VAL A 424 -2.30 3.31 -19.16
CA VAL A 424 -1.03 2.67 -19.54
C VAL A 424 -1.17 2.03 -20.91
N GLU A 425 -0.15 2.16 -21.73
CA GLU A 425 -0.01 1.50 -23.02
C GLU A 425 1.44 1.08 -23.26
N ASN A 426 1.66 -0.22 -23.51
CA ASN A 426 2.99 -0.81 -23.75
C ASN A 426 4.04 -0.42 -22.69
N GLY A 427 3.66 -0.53 -21.39
CA GLY A 427 4.54 -0.22 -20.26
C GLY A 427 4.81 1.27 -20.03
N LYS A 428 4.08 2.18 -20.71
CA LYS A 428 4.21 3.64 -20.54
C LYS A 428 2.89 4.25 -20.08
N LEU A 429 2.97 5.26 -19.20
CA LEU A 429 1.81 6.09 -18.87
C LEU A 429 1.38 6.91 -20.09
N THR A 430 0.07 7.07 -20.28
CA THR A 430 -0.47 7.88 -21.38
C THR A 430 -0.59 9.37 -21.02
N GLY A 431 -0.61 9.69 -19.71
CA GLY A 431 -0.82 11.06 -19.21
C GLY A 431 0.45 11.78 -18.74
N LEU A 432 1.53 11.05 -18.47
CA LEU A 432 2.78 11.60 -17.92
C LEU A 432 4.01 10.89 -18.52
N ASP A 433 5.10 11.62 -18.63
CA ASP A 433 6.43 11.05 -18.88
C ASP A 433 7.09 10.67 -17.55
N LEU A 434 6.96 9.40 -17.16
CA LEU A 434 7.48 8.90 -15.90
C LEU A 434 9.03 8.90 -15.85
N ASP A 435 9.70 8.73 -16.99
CA ASP A 435 11.16 8.74 -17.06
C ASP A 435 11.70 10.15 -16.84
N ALA A 436 11.03 11.16 -17.41
CA ALA A 436 11.35 12.57 -17.16
C ALA A 436 11.12 12.96 -15.68
N ILE A 437 10.00 12.50 -15.08
CA ILE A 437 9.71 12.72 -13.65
C ILE A 437 10.81 12.10 -12.78
N HIS A 438 11.23 10.87 -13.04
CA HIS A 438 12.30 10.21 -12.31
C HIS A 438 13.67 10.92 -12.50
N ALA A 439 13.94 11.44 -13.69
CA ALA A 439 15.17 12.20 -13.93
C ALA A 439 15.20 13.50 -13.12
N GLU A 440 14.09 14.24 -13.11
CA GLU A 440 13.95 15.47 -12.31
C GLU A 440 14.07 15.18 -10.81
N LEU A 441 13.38 14.16 -10.30
CA LEU A 441 13.49 13.73 -8.91
C LEU A 441 14.91 13.41 -8.50
N ARG A 442 15.64 12.63 -9.30
CA ARG A 442 17.05 12.32 -9.02
C ARG A 442 17.89 13.58 -8.98
N GLY A 443 17.62 14.55 -9.88
CA GLY A 443 18.27 15.86 -9.87
C GLY A 443 18.03 16.62 -8.57
N GLN A 444 16.76 16.74 -8.15
CA GLN A 444 16.39 17.41 -6.89
C GLN A 444 17.00 16.74 -5.66
N PHE A 445 16.98 15.41 -5.58
CA PHE A 445 17.59 14.69 -4.46
C PHE A 445 19.10 14.93 -4.39
N ARG A 446 19.82 14.79 -5.51
CA ARG A 446 21.28 15.03 -5.55
C ARG A 446 21.62 16.45 -5.12
N ALA A 447 20.89 17.46 -5.56
CA ALA A 447 21.10 18.85 -5.21
C ALA A 447 20.86 19.14 -3.71
N ARG A 448 19.95 18.40 -3.08
CA ARG A 448 19.54 18.62 -1.67
C ARG A 448 20.23 17.68 -0.67
N MET A 449 20.91 16.62 -1.11
CA MET A 449 21.59 15.66 -0.21
C MET A 449 22.62 16.33 0.72
N PRO A 450 23.38 17.36 0.33
CA PRO A 450 24.29 18.03 1.28
C PRO A 450 23.60 18.57 2.52
N GLN A 451 22.30 18.95 2.46
CA GLN A 451 21.51 19.39 3.61
C GLN A 451 21.25 18.30 4.65
N LYS A 452 21.55 17.05 4.33
CA LYS A 452 21.36 15.88 5.19
C LYS A 452 22.64 15.33 5.80
N ALA A 453 23.77 15.97 5.54
CA ALA A 453 25.07 15.50 6.02
C ALA A 453 25.13 15.39 7.56
N GLU A 454 24.59 16.37 8.29
CA GLU A 454 24.53 16.37 9.74
C GLU A 454 23.67 15.21 10.27
N PHE A 455 22.49 15.00 9.67
CA PHE A 455 21.63 13.87 10.03
C PHE A 455 22.31 12.52 9.75
N ILE A 456 22.96 12.38 8.60
CA ILE A 456 23.63 11.12 8.22
C ILE A 456 24.77 10.81 9.22
N ALA A 457 25.51 11.81 9.65
CA ALA A 457 26.54 11.66 10.69
C ALA A 457 25.93 11.31 12.07
N ALA A 458 24.91 12.05 12.49
CA ALA A 458 24.20 11.78 13.76
C ALA A 458 23.56 10.40 13.80
N TRP A 459 23.03 9.92 12.66
CA TRP A 459 22.41 8.61 12.57
C TRP A 459 23.41 7.45 12.79
N ALA A 460 24.66 7.62 12.40
CA ALA A 460 25.69 6.61 12.64
C ALA A 460 25.87 6.33 14.16
N ASP A 461 25.75 7.36 14.99
CA ASP A 461 25.76 7.22 16.46
C ASP A 461 24.43 6.74 17.01
N ALA A 462 23.30 7.17 16.43
CA ALA A 462 21.97 6.89 16.93
C ALA A 462 21.48 5.47 16.61
N GLU A 463 21.78 4.92 15.45
CA GLU A 463 21.27 3.62 15.01
C GLU A 463 21.61 2.47 15.99
N PRO A 464 22.85 2.32 16.47
CA PRO A 464 23.15 1.29 17.47
C PRO A 464 22.34 1.46 18.76
N ARG A 465 22.13 2.70 19.22
CA ARG A 465 21.35 2.98 20.42
C ARG A 465 19.88 2.66 20.28
N VAL A 466 19.30 2.97 19.14
CA VAL A 466 17.93 2.56 18.80
C VAL A 466 17.82 1.04 18.77
N ALA A 467 18.76 0.34 18.14
CA ALA A 467 18.78 -1.11 18.09
C ALA A 467 18.92 -1.74 19.50
N ASP A 468 19.79 -1.19 20.36
CA ASP A 468 19.98 -1.66 21.73
C ASP A 468 18.74 -1.41 22.60
N PHE A 469 18.02 -0.28 22.41
CA PHE A 469 16.75 -0.04 23.07
C PHE A 469 15.77 -1.19 22.82
N TYR A 470 15.57 -1.57 21.55
CA TYR A 470 14.63 -2.63 21.21
C TYR A 470 15.10 -4.01 21.67
N ARG A 471 16.38 -4.35 21.54
CA ARG A 471 16.93 -5.64 22.02
C ARG A 471 16.80 -5.82 23.50
N ASN A 472 17.09 -4.76 24.28
CA ASN A 472 17.20 -4.87 25.74
C ASN A 472 15.87 -4.64 26.47
N ARG A 473 14.95 -3.82 25.90
CA ARG A 473 13.69 -3.46 26.56
C ARG A 473 12.47 -4.12 25.96
N MET A 474 12.54 -4.55 24.70
CA MET A 474 11.45 -5.19 23.97
C MET A 474 11.87 -6.52 23.37
N GLY A 475 13.03 -7.03 23.77
CA GLY A 475 13.57 -8.30 23.27
C GLY A 475 12.65 -9.45 23.59
N CYS A 476 12.14 -10.09 22.54
CA CYS A 476 11.60 -11.43 22.58
C CYS A 476 12.77 -12.38 22.32
N CYS A 477 13.36 -12.91 23.39
CA CYS A 477 14.26 -14.05 23.28
C CYS A 477 13.47 -15.33 23.33
#